data_25b28bb0090cc8c55dda7e57d14b3163
#
_entry.id   25b28bb0090cc8c55dda7e57d14b3163
#
_cell.length_a   1.000
_cell.length_b   1.000
_cell.length_c   1.000
_cell.angle_alpha   90.00
_cell.angle_beta   90.00
_cell.angle_gamma   90.00
#
_symmetry.space_group_name_H-M   'P 1'
#
loop_
_entity.id
_entity.type
_entity.pdbx_description
1 polymer ?
#
loop_
_entity_poly.entity_id
_entity_poly.type
_entity_poly.pdbx_seq_one_letter_code
_entity_poly.pdbx_strand_id
1 'polypeptide(L)'
;YLKGTGESIFGHQTYLLRDFRSVISVTLPLDPELPADVDEALRIRESIHATLKSAHLPGHDWGPEELLNFVGDFFDHSRLFSGGSVAPIEWNADQPLRKQISNLEIASRVGDGDIRFRKAAGAESVLQLFSVRQYPRYFRLSGMNYLIGDPYQLALAMPCPFIITMGAVALDYESARTRAQMKAARATQSAGSYLAHFQPDLQERKRDWDMVLKAFDSGRTVVGMYHQVCLVSRVGEASRCEHSVRAVWRARGFDLTKDFQTGYTGISRL
;
A
#
# COMPACT_ATOMS: atom_id res chain seq x y z
N TYR A 1 4.11 6.24 -8.05
CA TYR A 1 4.69 5.97 -9.35
C TYR A 1 5.88 6.89 -9.58
N LEU A 2 7.07 6.34 -9.80
CA LEU A 2 8.30 7.12 -9.89
C LEU A 2 8.98 6.89 -11.23
N LYS A 3 8.95 7.89 -12.10
CA LYS A 3 10.03 8.07 -13.09
C LYS A 3 11.13 8.91 -12.43
N GLY A 4 12.20 8.27 -12.00
CA GLY A 4 13.41 9.01 -11.61
C GLY A 4 14.14 9.42 -12.88
N THR A 5 14.14 10.69 -13.22
CA THR A 5 14.93 11.19 -14.35
C THR A 5 16.41 11.38 -13.99
N GLY A 6 16.79 11.24 -12.73
CA GLY A 6 18.19 11.35 -12.30
C GLY A 6 18.85 12.71 -12.51
N GLU A 7 18.13 13.68 -13.07
CA GLU A 7 18.66 15.00 -13.34
C GLU A 7 18.25 15.99 -12.25
N SER A 8 19.22 16.73 -11.76
CA SER A 8 19.00 17.79 -10.80
C SER A 8 18.65 19.11 -11.50
N ILE A 9 17.57 19.75 -11.11
CA ILE A 9 17.22 21.11 -11.56
C ILE A 9 18.26 22.14 -11.06
N PHE A 10 19.03 21.81 -10.03
CA PHE A 10 19.95 22.74 -9.36
C PHE A 10 21.46 22.41 -9.55
N GLY A 11 21.81 21.74 -10.62
CA GLY A 11 23.19 21.63 -11.13
C GLY A 11 24.22 20.84 -10.32
N HIS A 12 24.14 20.70 -9.01
CA HIS A 12 25.15 20.03 -8.18
C HIS A 12 24.60 19.13 -7.06
N GLN A 13 23.29 19.06 -6.88
CA GLN A 13 22.68 18.15 -5.92
C GLN A 13 21.71 17.25 -6.64
N THR A 14 21.85 15.96 -6.44
CA THR A 14 20.98 14.92 -6.99
C THR A 14 19.62 14.96 -6.29
N TYR A 15 18.77 15.92 -6.63
CA TYR A 15 17.36 15.84 -6.30
C TYR A 15 16.69 14.93 -7.30
N LEU A 16 16.14 13.83 -6.82
CA LEU A 16 15.31 12.96 -7.64
C LEU A 16 13.97 13.66 -7.85
N LEU A 17 13.72 14.13 -9.06
CA LEU A 17 12.38 14.49 -9.49
C LEU A 17 11.53 13.22 -9.51
N ARG A 18 10.42 13.25 -8.78
CA ARG A 18 9.54 12.10 -8.63
C ARG A 18 8.15 12.45 -9.10
N ASP A 19 7.63 11.62 -9.98
CA ASP A 19 6.23 11.68 -10.36
C ASP A 19 5.42 10.82 -9.38
N PHE A 20 4.56 11.46 -8.58
CA PHE A 20 3.68 10.79 -7.65
C PHE A 20 2.28 10.73 -8.23
N ARG A 21 1.72 9.53 -8.25
CA ARG A 21 0.30 9.33 -8.57
C ARG A 21 -0.40 8.77 -7.34
N SER A 22 -1.52 9.42 -6.97
CA SER A 22 -2.42 8.90 -5.94
C SER A 22 -3.59 8.22 -6.62
N VAL A 23 -3.85 6.98 -6.27
CA VAL A 23 -4.95 6.18 -6.80
C VAL A 23 -5.88 5.83 -5.66
N ILE A 24 -7.17 6.06 -5.83
CA ILE A 24 -8.21 5.65 -4.88
C ILE A 24 -9.00 4.53 -5.55
N SER A 25 -8.99 3.36 -4.92
CA SER A 25 -9.77 2.19 -5.36
C SER A 25 -10.83 1.87 -4.33
N VAL A 26 -12.05 1.64 -4.78
CA VAL A 26 -13.16 1.21 -3.92
C VAL A 26 -13.71 -0.09 -4.47
N THR A 27 -13.75 -1.13 -3.63
CA THR A 27 -14.33 -2.42 -3.97
C THR A 27 -15.68 -2.54 -3.30
N LEU A 28 -16.71 -2.82 -4.08
CA LEU A 28 -18.08 -2.99 -3.63
C LEU A 28 -18.50 -4.44 -3.86
N PRO A 29 -19.17 -5.09 -2.90
CA PRO A 29 -19.71 -6.44 -3.04
C PRO A 29 -21.05 -6.40 -3.80
N LEU A 30 -21.03 -5.88 -5.05
CA LEU A 30 -22.19 -5.68 -5.90
C LEU A 30 -22.09 -6.60 -7.13
N ASP A 31 -23.24 -7.02 -7.65
CA ASP A 31 -23.31 -7.82 -8.86
C ASP A 31 -23.46 -6.90 -10.09
N PRO A 32 -22.49 -6.88 -11.02
CA PRO A 32 -22.54 -6.02 -12.19
C PRO A 32 -23.65 -6.38 -13.19
N GLU A 33 -24.26 -7.55 -13.06
CA GLU A 33 -25.39 -7.99 -13.91
C GLU A 33 -26.74 -7.48 -13.40
N LEU A 34 -26.81 -7.02 -12.14
CA LEU A 34 -28.02 -6.47 -11.55
C LEU A 34 -28.12 -4.96 -11.73
N PRO A 35 -29.15 -4.43 -12.43
CA PRO A 35 -29.29 -2.99 -12.66
C PRO A 35 -29.31 -2.15 -11.37
N ALA A 36 -29.95 -2.66 -10.31
CA ALA A 36 -30.02 -1.98 -9.03
C ALA A 36 -28.63 -1.81 -8.38
N ASP A 37 -27.75 -2.79 -8.51
CA ASP A 37 -26.40 -2.76 -8.00
C ASP A 37 -25.50 -1.82 -8.81
N VAL A 38 -25.73 -1.75 -10.13
CA VAL A 38 -25.05 -0.78 -10.99
C VAL A 38 -25.45 0.65 -10.60
N ASP A 39 -26.74 0.92 -10.37
CA ASP A 39 -27.22 2.22 -9.93
C ASP A 39 -26.64 2.62 -8.55
N GLU A 40 -26.49 1.66 -7.65
CA GLU A 40 -25.86 1.90 -6.35
C GLU A 40 -24.37 2.21 -6.49
N ALA A 41 -23.67 1.48 -7.35
CA ALA A 41 -22.25 1.74 -7.64
C ALA A 41 -22.06 3.15 -8.21
N LEU A 42 -22.93 3.60 -9.10
CA LEU A 42 -22.89 4.94 -9.67
C LEU A 42 -23.12 6.02 -8.59
N ARG A 43 -24.08 5.82 -7.69
CA ARG A 43 -24.31 6.75 -6.56
C ARG A 43 -23.12 6.85 -5.63
N ILE A 44 -22.48 5.73 -5.30
CA ILE A 44 -21.28 5.70 -4.47
C ILE A 44 -20.13 6.45 -5.17
N ARG A 45 -19.93 6.22 -6.47
CA ARG A 45 -18.96 6.93 -7.27
C ARG A 45 -19.18 8.45 -7.23
N GLU A 46 -20.40 8.91 -7.44
CA GLU A 46 -20.75 10.35 -7.36
C GLU A 46 -20.46 10.93 -5.96
N SER A 47 -20.78 10.18 -4.91
CA SER A 47 -20.48 10.58 -3.53
C SER A 47 -18.98 10.73 -3.28
N ILE A 48 -18.16 9.82 -3.81
CA ILE A 48 -16.69 9.89 -3.73
C ILE A 48 -16.19 11.13 -4.46
N HIS A 49 -16.67 11.38 -5.68
CA HIS A 49 -16.31 12.58 -6.44
C HIS A 49 -16.67 13.86 -5.71
N ALA A 50 -17.86 13.94 -5.13
CA ALA A 50 -18.29 15.09 -4.34
C ALA A 50 -17.39 15.30 -3.12
N THR A 51 -17.00 14.21 -2.45
CA THR A 51 -16.09 14.24 -1.29
C THR A 51 -14.70 14.73 -1.69
N LEU A 52 -14.11 14.19 -2.76
CA LEU A 52 -12.82 14.62 -3.28
C LEU A 52 -12.84 16.10 -3.71
N LYS A 53 -13.89 16.51 -4.39
CA LYS A 53 -14.08 17.92 -4.79
C LYS A 53 -14.15 18.84 -3.57
N SER A 54 -14.89 18.46 -2.53
CA SER A 54 -14.98 19.25 -1.29
C SER A 54 -13.64 19.33 -0.54
N ALA A 55 -12.81 18.30 -0.66
CA ALA A 55 -11.46 18.25 -0.10
C ALA A 55 -10.40 18.94 -0.98
N HIS A 56 -10.79 19.57 -2.09
CA HIS A 56 -9.88 20.17 -3.08
C HIS A 56 -8.85 19.19 -3.65
N LEU A 57 -9.22 17.93 -3.79
CA LEU A 57 -8.42 16.89 -4.40
C LEU A 57 -8.96 16.60 -5.81
N PRO A 58 -8.41 17.26 -6.85
CA PRO A 58 -8.85 16.99 -8.21
C PRO A 58 -8.44 15.58 -8.63
N GLY A 59 -9.35 14.87 -9.24
CA GLY A 59 -9.15 13.53 -9.77
C GLY A 59 -10.02 13.26 -10.98
N HIS A 60 -9.70 12.22 -11.69
CA HIS A 60 -10.52 11.68 -12.78
C HIS A 60 -10.64 10.16 -12.60
N ASP A 61 -11.69 9.60 -13.16
CA ASP A 61 -11.84 8.15 -13.20
C ASP A 61 -10.86 7.52 -14.16
N TRP A 62 -10.35 6.37 -13.78
CA TRP A 62 -9.54 5.58 -14.68
C TRP A 62 -10.41 4.79 -15.66
N GLY A 63 -10.06 4.89 -16.91
CA GLY A 63 -10.53 3.97 -17.94
C GLY A 63 -9.70 2.69 -17.99
N PRO A 64 -10.05 1.77 -18.89
CA PRO A 64 -9.31 0.51 -19.08
C PRO A 64 -7.84 0.72 -19.46
N GLU A 65 -7.53 1.76 -20.20
CA GLU A 65 -6.14 2.06 -20.63
C GLU A 65 -5.25 2.45 -19.47
N GLU A 66 -5.73 3.32 -18.56
CA GLU A 66 -4.97 3.72 -17.38
C GLU A 66 -4.72 2.52 -16.47
N LEU A 67 -5.74 1.67 -16.29
CA LEU A 67 -5.62 0.45 -15.51
C LEU A 67 -4.60 -0.50 -16.14
N LEU A 68 -4.67 -0.73 -17.45
CA LEU A 68 -3.72 -1.59 -18.18
C LEU A 68 -2.29 -1.09 -18.06
N ASN A 69 -2.08 0.22 -18.21
CA ASN A 69 -0.76 0.80 -18.09
C ASN A 69 -0.21 0.71 -16.68
N PHE A 70 -1.05 0.95 -15.66
CA PHE A 70 -0.65 0.80 -14.27
C PHE A 70 -0.24 -0.64 -13.95
N VAL A 71 -1.07 -1.61 -14.33
CA VAL A 71 -0.79 -3.03 -14.12
C VAL A 71 0.39 -3.51 -14.97
N GLY A 72 0.49 -3.02 -16.21
CA GLY A 72 1.61 -3.31 -17.09
C GLY A 72 2.94 -2.86 -16.52
N ASP A 73 3.00 -1.66 -15.93
CA ASP A 73 4.19 -1.16 -15.26
C ASP A 73 4.57 -1.98 -14.03
N PHE A 74 3.57 -2.57 -13.37
CA PHE A 74 3.78 -3.44 -12.22
C PHE A 74 4.37 -4.81 -12.58
N PHE A 75 4.03 -5.34 -13.75
CA PHE A 75 4.56 -6.62 -14.23
C PHE A 75 5.79 -6.46 -15.14
N ASP A 76 5.91 -5.36 -15.87
CA ASP A 76 7.09 -5.04 -16.67
C ASP A 76 7.87 -3.86 -16.07
N HIS A 77 8.71 -4.16 -15.10
CA HIS A 77 9.52 -3.16 -14.42
C HIS A 77 10.51 -2.43 -15.34
N SER A 78 10.82 -2.96 -16.54
CA SER A 78 11.65 -2.25 -17.50
C SER A 78 11.03 -0.91 -17.91
N ARG A 79 9.70 -0.81 -17.85
CA ARG A 79 8.95 0.43 -18.08
C ARG A 79 9.25 1.50 -17.01
N LEU A 80 9.49 1.08 -15.77
CA LEU A 80 9.82 1.97 -14.66
C LEU A 80 11.26 2.49 -14.73
N PHE A 81 12.18 1.68 -15.26
CA PHE A 81 13.61 2.00 -15.29
C PHE A 81 14.07 2.65 -16.59
N SER A 82 13.24 2.66 -17.63
CA SER A 82 13.62 3.15 -18.96
C SER A 82 13.71 4.67 -19.10
N GLY A 83 13.43 5.44 -18.04
CA GLY A 83 13.65 6.90 -17.97
C GLY A 83 12.88 7.74 -19.01
N GLY A 84 12.04 7.13 -19.82
CA GLY A 84 11.39 7.81 -20.93
C GLY A 84 10.27 6.99 -21.55
N SER A 85 10.06 7.16 -22.74
CA SER A 85 9.05 6.76 -23.67
C SER A 85 8.88 5.23 -23.82
N VAL A 86 8.21 4.59 -22.91
CA VAL A 86 7.60 3.30 -23.21
C VAL A 86 6.21 3.58 -23.77
N ALA A 87 5.91 3.02 -24.95
CA ALA A 87 4.60 3.16 -25.55
C ALA A 87 3.50 2.68 -24.57
N PRO A 88 2.41 3.45 -24.42
CA PRO A 88 1.29 3.01 -23.59
C PRO A 88 0.73 1.70 -24.16
N ILE A 89 0.15 0.89 -23.26
CA ILE A 89 -0.61 -0.30 -23.67
C ILE A 89 -1.97 0.21 -24.13
N GLU A 90 -2.29 -0.06 -25.40
CA GLU A 90 -3.60 0.29 -25.96
C GLU A 90 -4.63 -0.75 -25.53
N TRP A 91 -5.81 -0.27 -25.15
CA TRP A 91 -6.93 -1.11 -24.77
C TRP A 91 -7.59 -1.73 -26.01
N ASN A 92 -7.80 -3.04 -25.98
CA ASN A 92 -8.58 -3.75 -26.97
C ASN A 92 -9.78 -4.42 -26.33
N ALA A 93 -11.00 -3.95 -26.64
CA ALA A 93 -12.24 -4.46 -26.09
C ALA A 93 -12.53 -5.93 -26.47
N ASP A 94 -12.00 -6.41 -27.60
CA ASP A 94 -12.21 -7.77 -28.10
C ASP A 94 -11.32 -8.81 -27.41
N GLN A 95 -10.37 -8.38 -26.58
CA GLN A 95 -9.45 -9.26 -25.89
C GLN A 95 -9.69 -9.26 -24.37
N PRO A 96 -9.65 -10.44 -23.73
CA PRO A 96 -9.71 -10.51 -22.27
C PRO A 96 -8.58 -9.73 -21.64
N LEU A 97 -8.87 -8.97 -20.55
CA LEU A 97 -7.91 -8.15 -19.82
C LEU A 97 -6.63 -8.91 -19.47
N ARG A 98 -6.76 -10.15 -19.01
CA ARG A 98 -5.62 -11.02 -18.66
C ARG A 98 -4.61 -11.22 -19.81
N LYS A 99 -5.07 -11.19 -21.06
CA LYS A 99 -4.17 -11.35 -22.23
C LYS A 99 -3.44 -10.05 -22.56
N GLN A 100 -4.03 -8.93 -22.24
CA GLN A 100 -3.44 -7.62 -22.49
C GLN A 100 -2.42 -7.23 -21.42
N ILE A 101 -2.59 -7.74 -20.18
CA ILE A 101 -1.67 -7.53 -19.07
C ILE A 101 -0.47 -8.49 -19.15
N SER A 102 -0.67 -9.72 -19.63
CA SER A 102 0.39 -10.73 -19.65
C SER A 102 1.40 -10.45 -20.76
N ASN A 103 2.66 -10.28 -20.38
CA ASN A 103 3.78 -10.26 -21.31
C ASN A 103 4.52 -11.59 -21.23
N LEU A 104 4.45 -12.39 -22.31
CA LEU A 104 5.07 -13.72 -22.40
C LEU A 104 6.61 -13.69 -22.34
N GLU A 105 7.22 -12.51 -22.55
CA GLU A 105 8.67 -12.34 -22.47
C GLU A 105 9.19 -12.21 -21.04
N ILE A 106 8.30 -12.16 -20.04
CA ILE A 106 8.65 -11.95 -18.66
C ILE A 106 8.37 -13.20 -17.84
N ALA A 107 9.42 -13.77 -17.28
CA ALA A 107 9.33 -14.86 -16.31
C ALA A 107 9.38 -14.28 -14.89
N SER A 108 8.51 -14.77 -14.01
CA SER A 108 8.53 -14.43 -12.60
C SER A 108 8.89 -15.64 -11.74
N ARG A 109 9.67 -15.41 -10.67
CA ARG A 109 10.01 -16.39 -9.67
C ARG A 109 9.78 -15.83 -8.27
N VAL A 110 8.95 -16.49 -7.50
CA VAL A 110 8.74 -16.17 -6.09
C VAL A 110 9.88 -16.78 -5.26
N GLY A 111 10.56 -15.94 -4.50
CA GLY A 111 11.59 -16.32 -3.53
C GLY A 111 11.14 -16.06 -2.09
N ASP A 112 12.07 -16.19 -1.15
CA ASP A 112 11.83 -15.88 0.26
C ASP A 112 11.73 -14.36 0.48
N GLY A 113 10.52 -13.84 0.38
CA GLY A 113 10.21 -12.42 0.62
C GLY A 113 10.53 -11.50 -0.55
N ASP A 114 10.78 -12.03 -1.73
CA ASP A 114 10.91 -11.26 -2.97
C ASP A 114 10.25 -11.98 -4.15
N ILE A 115 9.89 -11.22 -5.17
CA ILE A 115 9.47 -11.74 -6.46
C ILE A 115 10.45 -11.20 -7.49
N ARG A 116 11.14 -12.09 -8.18
CA ARG A 116 12.08 -11.73 -9.23
C ARG A 116 11.42 -11.83 -10.58
N PHE A 117 11.59 -10.79 -11.35
CA PHE A 117 11.13 -10.73 -12.73
C PHE A 117 12.34 -10.70 -13.64
N ARG A 118 12.34 -11.56 -14.65
CA ARG A 118 13.38 -11.63 -15.68
C ARG A 118 12.77 -11.52 -17.05
N LYS A 119 13.23 -10.54 -17.81
CA LYS A 119 12.87 -10.37 -19.21
C LYS A 119 13.77 -11.23 -20.11
N ALA A 120 13.28 -11.67 -21.26
CA ALA A 120 14.05 -12.47 -22.20
C ALA A 120 15.38 -11.80 -22.62
N ALA A 121 15.43 -10.47 -22.64
CA ALA A 121 16.63 -9.68 -22.90
C ALA A 121 17.65 -9.64 -21.73
N GLY A 122 17.43 -10.39 -20.64
CA GLY A 122 18.35 -10.53 -19.51
C GLY A 122 18.23 -9.48 -18.42
N ALA A 123 17.34 -8.49 -18.55
CA ALA A 123 17.08 -7.53 -17.50
C ALA A 123 16.35 -8.20 -16.32
N GLU A 124 16.90 -8.09 -15.12
CA GLU A 124 16.29 -8.64 -13.89
C GLU A 124 15.92 -7.52 -12.94
N SER A 125 14.74 -7.66 -12.36
CA SER A 125 14.22 -6.80 -11.32
C SER A 125 13.65 -7.58 -10.15
N VAL A 126 13.55 -6.92 -9.00
CA VAL A 126 13.03 -7.50 -7.76
C VAL A 126 11.92 -6.63 -7.25
N LEU A 127 10.82 -7.28 -6.89
CA LEU A 127 9.70 -6.69 -6.18
C LEU A 127 9.74 -7.23 -4.74
N GLN A 128 9.75 -6.30 -3.78
CA GLN A 128 9.76 -6.61 -2.36
C GLN A 128 8.52 -6.01 -1.71
N LEU A 129 7.82 -6.80 -0.91
CA LEU A 129 6.62 -6.41 -0.20
C LEU A 129 6.90 -6.32 1.30
N PHE A 130 6.41 -5.25 1.90
CA PHE A 130 6.49 -5.02 3.34
C PHE A 130 5.12 -4.65 3.89
N SER A 131 4.79 -5.22 5.04
CA SER A 131 3.61 -4.85 5.82
C SER A 131 4.02 -4.12 7.10
N VAL A 132 3.17 -3.23 7.58
CA VAL A 132 3.41 -2.57 8.86
C VAL A 132 3.10 -3.55 9.99
N ARG A 133 4.13 -3.94 10.72
CA ARG A 133 4.04 -4.79 11.89
C ARG A 133 3.59 -4.00 13.13
N GLN A 134 4.14 -2.80 13.28
CA GLN A 134 3.86 -1.95 14.41
C GLN A 134 3.67 -0.51 13.96
N TYR A 135 2.59 0.09 14.44
CA TYR A 135 2.28 1.50 14.24
C TYR A 135 2.85 2.34 15.39
N PRO A 136 3.23 3.59 15.12
CA PRO A 136 3.61 4.51 16.18
C PRO A 136 2.41 4.78 17.09
N ARG A 137 2.69 5.03 18.37
CA ARG A 137 1.67 5.30 19.38
C ARG A 137 0.84 6.55 19.07
N TYR A 138 1.50 7.55 18.51
CA TYR A 138 0.88 8.79 18.06
C TYR A 138 1.39 9.12 16.67
N PHE A 139 0.48 9.27 15.75
CA PHE A 139 0.79 9.63 14.39
C PHE A 139 -0.13 10.74 13.90
N ARG A 140 0.44 11.81 13.37
CA ARG A 140 -0.31 12.90 12.77
C ARG A 140 -0.40 12.67 11.27
N LEU A 141 -1.58 12.88 10.68
CA LEU A 141 -1.78 12.77 9.23
C LEU A 141 -0.77 13.61 8.44
N SER A 142 -0.39 14.78 8.93
CA SER A 142 0.68 15.60 8.34
C SER A 142 2.05 14.91 8.31
N GLY A 143 2.25 13.89 9.14
CA GLY A 143 3.48 13.09 9.14
C GLY A 143 3.55 12.06 8.01
N MET A 144 2.44 11.77 7.32
CA MET A 144 2.41 10.79 6.22
C MET A 144 3.29 11.20 5.04
N ASN A 145 3.43 12.48 4.79
CA ASN A 145 4.32 12.99 3.73
C ASN A 145 5.76 12.51 3.87
N TYR A 146 6.20 12.23 5.09
CA TYR A 146 7.56 11.74 5.33
C TYR A 146 7.73 10.24 5.10
N LEU A 147 6.64 9.48 4.94
CA LEU A 147 6.71 8.05 4.62
C LEU A 147 7.13 7.80 3.17
N ILE A 148 6.97 8.79 2.31
CA ILE A 148 7.45 8.76 0.92
C ILE A 148 8.93 9.14 0.78
N GLY A 149 9.59 9.40 1.88
CA GLY A 149 10.98 9.85 1.95
C GLY A 149 11.10 11.36 2.09
N ASP A 150 12.22 11.81 2.65
CA ASP A 150 12.52 13.21 2.80
C ASP A 150 13.31 13.71 1.57
N PRO A 151 12.78 14.66 0.78
CA PRO A 151 13.48 15.17 -0.40
C PRO A 151 14.75 15.95 -0.08
N TYR A 152 14.87 16.44 1.15
CA TYR A 152 16.03 17.24 1.60
C TYR A 152 17.10 16.42 2.32
N GLN A 153 16.76 15.18 2.75
CA GLN A 153 17.69 14.30 3.45
C GLN A 153 17.91 13.01 2.65
N LEU A 154 19.01 12.93 1.91
CA LEU A 154 19.32 11.76 1.09
C LEU A 154 19.35 10.44 1.87
N ALA A 155 19.70 10.47 3.15
CA ALA A 155 19.67 9.30 4.02
C ALA A 155 18.26 8.76 4.28
N LEU A 156 17.25 9.61 4.13
CA LEU A 156 15.84 9.28 4.29
C LEU A 156 15.10 9.33 2.94
N ALA A 157 15.79 9.29 1.83
CA ALA A 157 15.20 9.22 0.51
C ALA A 157 14.84 7.76 0.17
N MET A 158 13.77 7.60 -0.60
CA MET A 158 13.42 6.30 -1.19
C MET A 158 14.19 6.15 -2.51
N PRO A 159 15.20 5.26 -2.62
CA PRO A 159 16.11 5.25 -3.76
C PRO A 159 15.57 4.53 -5.00
N CYS A 160 14.39 3.92 -4.92
CA CYS A 160 13.78 3.11 -5.97
C CYS A 160 12.31 3.46 -6.17
N PRO A 161 11.68 3.04 -7.27
CA PRO A 161 10.24 3.06 -7.43
C PRO A 161 9.54 2.31 -6.30
N PHE A 162 8.42 2.87 -5.82
CA PHE A 162 7.65 2.27 -4.74
C PHE A 162 6.15 2.53 -4.90
N ILE A 163 5.36 1.66 -4.29
CA ILE A 163 3.93 1.84 -4.10
C ILE A 163 3.65 1.74 -2.61
N ILE A 164 2.95 2.70 -2.06
CA ILE A 164 2.44 2.65 -0.70
C ILE A 164 0.93 2.49 -0.80
N THR A 165 0.42 1.39 -0.25
CA THR A 165 -1.01 1.11 -0.20
C THR A 165 -1.49 1.26 1.23
N MET A 166 -2.55 2.01 1.39
CA MET A 166 -3.31 2.10 2.62
C MET A 166 -4.74 1.63 2.33
N GLY A 167 -5.13 0.55 2.96
CA GLY A 167 -6.48 0.02 2.82
C GLY A 167 -7.26 0.16 4.12
N ALA A 168 -8.56 0.39 3.99
CA ALA A 168 -9.52 0.35 5.07
C ALA A 168 -10.65 -0.60 4.69
N VAL A 169 -10.94 -1.55 5.58
CA VAL A 169 -12.01 -2.54 5.38
C VAL A 169 -13.04 -2.35 6.47
N ALA A 170 -14.30 -2.15 6.07
CA ALA A 170 -15.41 -2.17 7.01
C ALA A 170 -15.53 -3.58 7.62
N LEU A 171 -15.47 -3.66 8.93
CA LEU A 171 -15.61 -4.93 9.63
C LEU A 171 -17.09 -5.17 9.94
N ASP A 172 -17.52 -6.43 9.81
CA ASP A 172 -18.81 -6.85 10.31
C ASP A 172 -18.92 -6.55 11.82
N TYR A 173 -19.92 -5.79 12.20
CA TYR A 173 -20.04 -5.23 13.54
C TYR A 173 -20.04 -6.32 14.63
N GLU A 174 -20.87 -7.35 14.47
CA GLU A 174 -21.02 -8.39 15.48
C GLU A 174 -19.76 -9.24 15.64
N SER A 175 -19.17 -9.65 14.52
CA SER A 175 -17.91 -10.40 14.52
C SER A 175 -16.76 -9.58 15.09
N ALA A 176 -16.67 -8.31 14.73
CA ALA A 176 -15.62 -7.42 15.22
C ALA A 176 -15.77 -7.15 16.72
N ARG A 177 -17.00 -6.90 17.21
CA ARG A 177 -17.31 -6.71 18.62
C ARG A 177 -16.96 -7.96 19.44
N THR A 178 -17.37 -9.13 19.00
CA THR A 178 -17.06 -10.41 19.67
C THR A 178 -15.55 -10.64 19.77
N ARG A 179 -14.80 -10.38 18.68
CA ARG A 179 -13.35 -10.47 18.69
C ARG A 179 -12.71 -9.46 19.66
N ALA A 180 -13.24 -8.25 19.70
CA ALA A 180 -12.76 -7.20 20.61
C ALA A 180 -13.01 -7.61 22.07
N GLN A 181 -14.17 -8.14 22.39
CA GLN A 181 -14.50 -8.65 23.73
C GLN A 181 -13.55 -9.77 24.17
N MET A 182 -13.28 -10.76 23.29
CA MET A 182 -12.33 -11.82 23.62
C MET A 182 -10.91 -11.29 23.84
N LYS A 183 -10.47 -10.32 23.03
CA LYS A 183 -9.14 -9.71 23.19
C LYS A 183 -9.06 -8.83 24.44
N ALA A 184 -10.11 -8.08 24.77
CA ALA A 184 -10.19 -7.29 26.01
C ALA A 184 -10.17 -8.19 27.24
N ALA A 185 -10.89 -9.30 27.23
CA ALA A 185 -10.87 -10.28 28.32
C ALA A 185 -9.46 -10.84 28.56
N ARG A 186 -8.76 -11.25 27.48
CA ARG A 186 -7.36 -11.71 27.56
C ARG A 186 -6.43 -10.61 28.05
N ALA A 187 -6.58 -9.38 27.57
CA ALA A 187 -5.76 -8.25 28.01
C ALA A 187 -5.99 -7.94 29.50
N THR A 188 -7.24 -8.02 29.98
CA THR A 188 -7.59 -7.85 31.40
C THR A 188 -6.98 -8.93 32.26
N GLN A 189 -7.05 -10.20 31.84
CA GLN A 189 -6.42 -11.31 32.55
C GLN A 189 -4.89 -11.14 32.61
N SER A 190 -4.26 -10.74 31.50
CA SER A 190 -2.81 -10.49 31.46
C SER A 190 -2.41 -9.31 32.33
N ALA A 191 -3.21 -8.23 32.35
CA ALA A 191 -2.98 -7.03 33.18
C ALA A 191 -3.16 -7.29 34.66
N GLY A 192 -3.96 -8.30 35.03
CA GLY A 192 -4.12 -8.75 36.44
C GLY A 192 -3.06 -9.75 36.89
N SER A 193 -2.16 -10.19 36.01
CA SER A 193 -1.12 -11.14 36.39
C SER A 193 0.06 -10.49 37.11
N TYR A 194 0.79 -11.29 37.90
CA TYR A 194 2.01 -10.83 38.59
C TYR A 194 3.03 -10.19 37.63
N LEU A 195 3.08 -10.66 36.40
CA LEU A 195 3.96 -10.12 35.35
C LEU A 195 3.61 -8.70 34.91
N ALA A 196 2.39 -8.24 35.17
CA ALA A 196 1.96 -6.88 34.83
C ALA A 196 2.74 -5.79 35.58
N HIS A 197 3.31 -6.12 36.74
CA HIS A 197 4.19 -5.18 37.48
C HIS A 197 5.51 -4.93 36.79
N PHE A 198 5.98 -5.89 35.98
CA PHE A 198 7.23 -5.79 35.23
C PHE A 198 7.04 -5.39 33.77
N GLN A 199 5.81 -5.43 33.26
CA GLN A 199 5.46 -5.13 31.87
C GLN A 199 4.33 -4.10 31.80
N PRO A 200 4.65 -2.80 31.82
CA PRO A 200 3.66 -1.72 31.75
C PRO A 200 2.80 -1.77 30.47
N ASP A 201 3.32 -2.36 29.39
CA ASP A 201 2.58 -2.55 28.14
C ASP A 201 1.30 -3.37 28.29
N LEU A 202 1.20 -4.24 29.31
CA LEU A 202 0.00 -5.05 29.54
C LEU A 202 -1.17 -4.16 30.02
N GLN A 203 -0.90 -3.18 30.84
CA GLN A 203 -1.91 -2.22 31.29
C GLN A 203 -2.39 -1.32 30.16
N GLU A 204 -1.47 -0.95 29.28
CA GLU A 204 -1.80 -0.14 28.12
C GLU A 204 -2.67 -0.91 27.11
N ARG A 205 -2.31 -2.15 26.81
CA ARG A 205 -3.13 -3.03 25.95
C ARG A 205 -4.55 -3.18 26.49
N LYS A 206 -4.72 -3.28 27.80
CA LYS A 206 -6.05 -3.30 28.42
C LYS A 206 -6.79 -2.01 28.12
N ARG A 207 -6.18 -0.85 28.36
CA ARG A 207 -6.80 0.46 28.10
C ARG A 207 -7.21 0.63 26.64
N ASP A 208 -6.35 0.19 25.71
CA ASP A 208 -6.62 0.26 24.28
C ASP A 208 -7.85 -0.59 23.91
N TRP A 209 -7.97 -1.81 24.45
CA TRP A 209 -9.14 -2.65 24.21
C TRP A 209 -10.40 -2.11 24.88
N ASP A 210 -10.29 -1.50 26.07
CA ASP A 210 -11.42 -0.83 26.73
C ASP A 210 -11.91 0.36 25.89
N MET A 211 -11.01 1.11 25.23
CA MET A 211 -11.39 2.18 24.30
C MET A 211 -12.10 1.63 23.06
N VAL A 212 -11.64 0.51 22.51
CA VAL A 212 -12.29 -0.12 21.35
C VAL A 212 -13.71 -0.58 21.73
N LEU A 213 -13.89 -1.21 22.89
CA LEU A 213 -15.23 -1.61 23.35
C LEU A 213 -16.16 -0.42 23.55
N LYS A 214 -15.68 0.67 24.16
CA LYS A 214 -16.44 1.92 24.29
C LYS A 214 -16.84 2.50 22.93
N ALA A 215 -15.98 2.38 21.91
CA ALA A 215 -16.31 2.82 20.55
C ALA A 215 -17.48 2.00 19.98
N PHE A 216 -17.48 0.67 20.15
CA PHE A 216 -18.61 -0.18 19.77
C PHE A 216 -19.88 0.20 20.53
N ASP A 217 -19.80 0.35 21.85
CA ASP A 217 -20.97 0.69 22.69
C ASP A 217 -21.56 2.07 22.34
N SER A 218 -20.74 2.98 21.81
CA SER A 218 -21.19 4.29 21.32
C SER A 218 -21.69 4.27 19.87
N GLY A 219 -21.83 3.10 19.26
CA GLY A 219 -22.31 2.93 17.87
C GLY A 219 -21.32 3.39 16.79
N ARG A 220 -20.04 3.54 17.12
CA ARG A 220 -19.01 3.92 16.15
C ARG A 220 -18.61 2.73 15.30
N THR A 221 -18.44 2.97 14.01
CA THR A 221 -17.92 1.96 13.11
C THR A 221 -16.42 1.76 13.33
N VAL A 222 -16.01 0.50 13.47
CA VAL A 222 -14.61 0.11 13.57
C VAL A 222 -14.18 -0.41 12.20
N VAL A 223 -13.09 0.13 11.69
CA VAL A 223 -12.49 -0.28 10.42
C VAL A 223 -11.17 -1.00 10.64
N GLY A 224 -10.95 -2.05 9.89
CA GLY A 224 -9.64 -2.68 9.78
C GLY A 224 -8.78 -1.89 8.83
N MET A 225 -7.61 -1.44 9.28
CA MET A 225 -6.65 -0.73 8.43
C MET A 225 -5.42 -1.59 8.19
N TYR A 226 -4.85 -1.49 6.99
CA TYR A 226 -3.56 -2.06 6.67
C TYR A 226 -2.73 -1.08 5.84
N HIS A 227 -1.42 -1.19 5.97
CA HIS A 227 -0.47 -0.48 5.14
C HIS A 227 0.51 -1.48 4.57
N GLN A 228 0.77 -1.36 3.29
CA GLN A 228 1.78 -2.13 2.58
C GLN A 228 2.70 -1.19 1.82
N VAL A 229 3.96 -1.59 1.71
CA VAL A 229 4.95 -0.91 0.88
C VAL A 229 5.52 -1.93 -0.09
N CYS A 230 5.40 -1.63 -1.37
CA CYS A 230 5.99 -2.40 -2.44
C CYS A 230 7.18 -1.61 -3.01
N LEU A 231 8.33 -2.25 -3.09
CA LEU A 231 9.53 -1.69 -3.70
C LEU A 231 9.85 -2.42 -4.98
N VAL A 232 10.18 -1.67 -6.01
CA VAL A 232 10.68 -2.23 -7.28
C VAL A 232 12.11 -1.77 -7.46
N SER A 233 13.03 -2.71 -7.59
CA SER A 233 14.46 -2.40 -7.71
C SER A 233 15.17 -3.32 -8.71
N ARG A 234 16.36 -2.95 -9.11
CA ARG A 234 17.29 -3.88 -9.78
C ARG A 234 17.83 -4.87 -8.75
N VAL A 235 18.18 -6.07 -9.18
CA VAL A 235 18.66 -7.15 -8.28
C VAL A 235 19.79 -6.69 -7.37
N GLY A 236 20.78 -5.97 -7.90
CA GLY A 236 21.93 -5.47 -7.13
C GLY A 236 21.58 -4.34 -6.13
N GLU A 237 20.42 -3.71 -6.23
CA GLU A 237 20.01 -2.57 -5.42
C GLU A 237 18.96 -2.94 -4.34
N ALA A 238 18.42 -4.14 -4.40
CA ALA A 238 17.31 -4.58 -3.57
C ALA A 238 17.57 -4.41 -2.06
N SER A 239 18.74 -4.81 -1.58
CA SER A 239 19.12 -4.68 -0.18
C SER A 239 19.22 -3.21 0.25
N ARG A 240 19.80 -2.35 -0.60
CA ARG A 240 19.89 -0.92 -0.34
C ARG A 240 18.51 -0.28 -0.25
N CYS A 241 17.61 -0.63 -1.16
CA CYS A 241 16.23 -0.15 -1.16
C CYS A 241 15.48 -0.58 0.10
N GLU A 242 15.62 -1.85 0.51
CA GLU A 242 15.06 -2.36 1.76
C GLU A 242 15.56 -1.59 2.98
N HIS A 243 16.88 -1.39 3.09
CA HIS A 243 17.44 -0.63 4.21
C HIS A 243 16.92 0.81 4.26
N SER A 244 16.83 1.47 3.11
CA SER A 244 16.35 2.85 3.05
C SER A 244 14.88 2.96 3.46
N VAL A 245 14.00 2.08 2.95
CA VAL A 245 12.59 2.13 3.32
C VAL A 245 12.39 1.87 4.81
N ARG A 246 13.11 0.88 5.36
CA ARG A 246 13.04 0.59 6.80
C ARG A 246 13.52 1.77 7.64
N ALA A 247 14.57 2.48 7.21
CA ALA A 247 15.07 3.66 7.90
C ALA A 247 14.05 4.80 7.87
N VAL A 248 13.46 5.09 6.70
CA VAL A 248 12.43 6.12 6.51
C VAL A 248 11.23 5.88 7.44
N TRP A 249 10.70 4.66 7.42
CA TRP A 249 9.52 4.32 8.20
C TRP A 249 9.80 4.23 9.70
N ARG A 250 10.96 3.68 10.08
CA ARG A 250 11.40 3.62 11.48
C ARG A 250 11.64 5.00 12.08
N ALA A 251 12.15 5.95 11.32
CA ALA A 251 12.30 7.34 11.75
C ALA A 251 10.96 7.99 12.14
N ARG A 252 9.84 7.42 11.71
CA ARG A 252 8.48 7.85 12.05
C ARG A 252 7.77 6.91 13.03
N GLY A 253 8.49 5.94 13.59
CA GLY A 253 7.97 5.01 14.59
C GLY A 253 7.20 3.81 14.03
N PHE A 254 7.24 3.59 12.71
CA PHE A 254 6.69 2.40 12.09
C PHE A 254 7.72 1.28 12.04
N ASP A 255 7.30 0.05 12.31
CA ASP A 255 8.13 -1.13 12.07
C ASP A 255 7.57 -1.92 10.90
N LEU A 256 8.44 -2.18 9.91
CA LEU A 256 8.11 -2.92 8.70
C LEU A 256 8.57 -4.35 8.79
N THR A 257 7.69 -5.27 8.47
CA THR A 257 8.00 -6.69 8.27
C THR A 257 7.95 -7.02 6.78
N LYS A 258 8.94 -7.78 6.31
CA LYS A 258 8.93 -8.31 4.95
C LYS A 258 7.93 -9.47 4.86
N ASP A 259 7.11 -9.46 3.80
CA ASP A 259 6.11 -10.51 3.60
C ASP A 259 6.74 -11.73 2.92
N PHE A 260 6.94 -12.81 3.67
CA PHE A 260 7.60 -14.01 3.18
C PHE A 260 6.66 -15.04 2.51
N GLN A 261 5.38 -15.04 2.85
CA GLN A 261 4.48 -16.13 2.45
C GLN A 261 3.39 -15.73 1.44
N THR A 262 3.29 -14.46 1.09
CA THR A 262 2.10 -13.95 0.41
C THR A 262 2.40 -13.16 -0.85
N GLY A 263 3.52 -13.44 -1.52
CA GLY A 263 3.95 -12.64 -2.68
C GLY A 263 2.81 -12.32 -3.65
N TYR A 264 2.04 -13.32 -4.11
CA TYR A 264 0.91 -13.07 -5.00
C TYR A 264 -0.35 -12.56 -4.29
N THR A 265 -0.62 -12.97 -3.05
CA THR A 265 -1.75 -12.44 -2.27
C THR A 265 -1.51 -11.02 -1.78
N GLY A 266 -0.26 -10.63 -1.56
CA GLY A 266 0.13 -9.25 -1.30
C GLY A 266 -0.10 -8.36 -2.52
N ILE A 267 0.22 -8.85 -3.73
CA ILE A 267 -0.02 -8.14 -4.99
C ILE A 267 -1.52 -7.88 -5.22
N SER A 268 -2.39 -8.83 -4.92
CA SER A 268 -3.84 -8.66 -5.09
C SER A 268 -4.46 -7.59 -4.18
N ARG A 269 -3.70 -7.09 -3.20
CA ARG A 269 -4.11 -5.99 -2.31
C ARG A 269 -3.54 -4.63 -2.70
N LEU A 270 -2.63 -4.61 -3.67
CA LEU A 270 -2.11 -3.38 -4.27
C LEU A 270 -3.07 -2.84 -5.32
#